data_4e99344037388da3d0d0dbb8df79c43c
#
_entry.id   4e99344037388da3d0d0dbb8df79c43c
#
_cell.length_a   1.000
_cell.length_b   1.000
_cell.length_c   1.000
_cell.angle_alpha   90.00
_cell.angle_beta   90.00
_cell.angle_gamma   90.00
#
_symmetry.space_group_name_H-M   'P 1'
#
loop_
_entity.id
_entity.type
_entity.pdbx_description
1 polymer ?
#
loop_
_entity_poly.entity_id
_entity_poly.type
_entity_poly.pdbx_seq_one_letter_code
_entity_poly.pdbx_strand_id
1 'polypeptide(L)'
;MKKLYHLLMFLMLSTLLVACAASESGGKKEDKKTEEGREKSKKKTKKEDKSKDKADNDESFDKTEEETDTEKKQSSQNRRPYTLKSYAAIDKDTYSITVDSMEWEEKFDREYLNLTLENKSTDKIYGFQAEPCFVNGVQVGDSMYEFLDAGKKLKLKWPIDYLNEYIDIDITDLEIEFHIYEFNNNTNPEIDTETVHIYPYGEENATKYVYEPKDTDQVLLDNEYCTIICIGAGERYGTDYALRLYFVNKTDKEMVFSIDDVYVNDAMIHPVFPLTIRPQRNTFALMMWSNSSLREQGVDPDNVSSVRFIVDTYEPGHLNDEHFFRESVTFTK
;
A
#
# COMPACT_ATOMS: atom_id res chain seq x y z
N MET A 1 27.45 -5.37 1.23
CA MET A 1 26.76 -6.46 0.52
C MET A 1 25.28 -6.58 0.93
N LYS A 2 24.89 -6.47 2.21
CA LYS A 2 23.46 -6.56 2.64
C LYS A 2 22.51 -5.51 2.02
N LYS A 3 22.94 -4.27 1.81
CA LYS A 3 22.11 -3.20 1.19
C LYS A 3 21.86 -3.40 -0.31
N LEU A 4 22.69 -4.17 -1.00
CA LEU A 4 22.53 -4.47 -2.42
C LEU A 4 21.47 -5.56 -2.68
N TYR A 5 21.29 -6.47 -1.71
CA TYR A 5 20.27 -7.53 -1.78
C TYR A 5 18.84 -6.99 -1.68
N HIS A 6 18.60 -6.04 -0.78
CA HIS A 6 17.29 -5.40 -0.62
C HIS A 6 16.85 -4.64 -1.87
N LEU A 7 17.80 -3.98 -2.56
CA LEU A 7 17.52 -3.25 -3.80
C LEU A 7 17.21 -4.20 -4.98
N LEU A 8 17.86 -5.37 -5.03
CA LEU A 8 17.63 -6.38 -6.09
C LEU A 8 16.29 -7.11 -5.93
N MET A 9 15.82 -7.32 -4.71
CA MET A 9 14.54 -7.99 -4.46
C MET A 9 13.35 -7.07 -4.75
N PHE A 10 13.46 -5.76 -4.44
CA PHE A 10 12.45 -4.77 -4.84
C PHE A 10 12.35 -4.61 -6.36
N LEU A 11 13.46 -4.77 -7.09
CA LEU A 11 13.47 -4.75 -8.56
C LEU A 11 12.86 -6.02 -9.18
N MET A 12 12.94 -7.17 -8.51
CA MET A 12 12.37 -8.43 -9.02
C MET A 12 10.84 -8.49 -8.83
N LEU A 13 10.29 -7.89 -7.76
CA LEU A 13 8.84 -7.82 -7.57
C LEU A 13 8.16 -6.86 -8.57
N SER A 14 8.89 -5.83 -9.05
CA SER A 14 8.36 -4.88 -10.04
C SER A 14 8.42 -5.40 -11.49
N THR A 15 9.19 -6.47 -11.78
CA THR A 15 9.33 -7.01 -13.14
C THR A 15 8.33 -8.13 -13.48
N LEU A 16 7.59 -8.65 -12.52
CA LEU A 16 6.53 -9.66 -12.77
C LEU A 16 5.22 -9.05 -13.31
N LEU A 17 5.07 -7.73 -13.32
CA LEU A 17 3.88 -7.02 -13.81
C LEU A 17 3.97 -6.52 -15.26
N VAL A 18 5.07 -6.78 -16.01
CA VAL A 18 5.26 -6.25 -17.38
C VAL A 18 5.35 -7.33 -18.47
N ALA A 19 5.08 -8.60 -18.19
CA ALA A 19 5.26 -9.68 -19.16
C ALA A 19 3.99 -10.19 -19.85
N CYS A 20 2.98 -9.34 -20.10
CA CYS A 20 1.84 -9.71 -20.94
C CYS A 20 1.41 -8.57 -21.88
N ALA A 21 2.27 -8.19 -22.83
CA ALA A 21 1.82 -7.53 -24.06
C ALA A 21 2.94 -7.53 -25.09
N ALA A 22 3.11 -8.59 -25.87
CA ALA A 22 3.59 -8.58 -27.24
C ALA A 22 3.72 -10.02 -27.78
N SER A 23 2.70 -10.48 -28.49
CA SER A 23 2.87 -11.47 -29.56
C SER A 23 1.82 -11.16 -30.62
N GLU A 24 2.24 -10.69 -31.75
CA GLU A 24 2.07 -11.25 -33.07
C GLU A 24 2.34 -10.22 -34.17
N SER A 25 3.38 -10.44 -34.94
CA SER A 25 3.27 -10.52 -36.41
C SER A 25 4.63 -10.90 -36.99
N GLY A 26 4.57 -11.90 -37.84
CA GLY A 26 5.72 -12.54 -38.42
C GLY A 26 6.30 -11.80 -39.63
N GLY A 27 7.50 -12.20 -40.04
CA GLY A 27 8.09 -11.80 -41.31
C GLY A 27 9.59 -12.08 -41.41
N LYS A 28 9.93 -13.02 -42.15
CA LYS A 28 11.18 -13.67 -42.56
C LYS A 28 12.36 -12.79 -43.03
N LYS A 29 13.56 -13.34 -42.80
CA LYS A 29 14.82 -13.39 -43.64
C LYS A 29 15.75 -12.15 -43.60
N GLU A 30 16.99 -12.30 -43.46
CA GLU A 30 18.18 -13.04 -43.86
C GLU A 30 19.45 -12.23 -43.53
N ASP A 31 20.45 -12.92 -43.08
CA ASP A 31 21.93 -12.77 -43.15
C ASP A 31 22.62 -11.47 -43.59
N LYS A 32 23.60 -11.00 -42.81
CA LYS A 32 25.05 -11.05 -43.09
C LYS A 32 25.92 -10.27 -42.11
N LYS A 33 26.94 -10.99 -41.64
CA LYS A 33 28.30 -10.66 -41.20
C LYS A 33 28.86 -9.28 -41.57
N THR A 34 29.63 -8.67 -40.64
CA THR A 34 31.10 -8.44 -40.60
C THR A 34 31.41 -7.34 -39.59
N GLU A 35 32.17 -7.62 -38.61
CA GLU A 35 33.57 -7.38 -38.25
C GLU A 35 34.04 -5.93 -38.16
N GLU A 36 34.66 -5.67 -37.02
CA GLU A 36 35.86 -4.88 -36.72
C GLU A 36 35.84 -3.35 -36.75
N GLY A 37 36.40 -2.80 -35.65
CA GLY A 37 36.93 -1.47 -35.62
C GLY A 37 37.11 -0.84 -34.24
N ARG A 38 38.11 -1.28 -33.53
CA ARG A 38 38.86 -0.72 -32.42
C ARG A 38 39.31 0.73 -32.73
N GLU A 39 39.16 1.65 -31.77
CA GLU A 39 40.34 2.33 -31.20
C GLU A 39 40.02 3.42 -30.17
N LYS A 40 40.93 3.49 -29.23
CA LYS A 40 41.13 4.34 -28.05
C LYS A 40 41.42 5.81 -28.36
N SER A 41 41.12 6.69 -27.42
CA SER A 41 42.09 7.64 -26.78
C SER A 41 41.36 8.56 -25.79
N LYS A 42 41.75 8.65 -24.71
CA LYS A 42 42.59 9.14 -23.63
C LYS A 42 42.71 10.68 -23.60
N LYS A 43 42.49 11.19 -22.37
CA LYS A 43 43.11 12.31 -21.64
C LYS A 43 42.61 13.75 -21.97
N LYS A 44 42.47 14.64 -21.04
CA LYS A 44 42.96 15.04 -19.73
C LYS A 44 42.49 16.48 -19.43
N THR A 45 42.07 16.72 -18.19
CA THR A 45 42.53 17.72 -17.20
C THR A 45 42.21 19.21 -17.29
N LYS A 46 41.72 19.71 -16.15
CA LYS A 46 42.07 20.93 -15.35
C LYS A 46 41.25 22.19 -15.58
N LYS A 47 40.68 22.65 -14.53
CA LYS A 47 40.94 23.57 -13.43
C LYS A 47 40.23 24.93 -13.54
N GLU A 48 39.55 25.21 -12.41
CA GLU A 48 39.40 26.49 -11.69
C GLU A 48 39.06 27.75 -12.49
N ASP A 49 37.96 28.43 -12.09
CA ASP A 49 38.13 29.61 -11.23
C ASP A 49 36.78 30.17 -10.73
N LYS A 50 36.88 30.84 -9.58
CA LYS A 50 35.84 31.50 -8.80
C LYS A 50 35.36 32.78 -9.43
N SER A 51 34.09 33.13 -9.29
CA SER A 51 33.73 34.49 -8.87
C SER A 51 32.33 34.54 -8.23
N LYS A 52 32.29 35.26 -7.14
CA LYS A 52 31.11 35.73 -6.41
C LYS A 52 30.36 36.76 -7.25
N ASP A 53 29.03 36.79 -7.15
CA ASP A 53 28.34 38.04 -6.86
C ASP A 53 26.98 37.80 -6.24
N LYS A 54 26.72 38.62 -5.22
CA LYS A 54 25.47 38.77 -4.48
C LYS A 54 24.48 39.61 -5.28
N ALA A 55 23.20 39.27 -5.22
CA ALA A 55 22.16 40.30 -5.14
C ALA A 55 20.91 39.71 -4.51
N ASP A 56 20.47 40.34 -3.45
CA ASP A 56 19.23 40.22 -2.71
C ASP A 56 18.01 40.35 -3.64
N ASN A 57 16.98 39.58 -3.43
CA ASN A 57 15.63 40.06 -3.50
C ASN A 57 14.73 39.28 -2.53
N ASP A 58 14.36 39.98 -1.49
CA ASP A 58 13.40 39.71 -0.46
C ASP A 58 12.01 40.02 -1.07
N GLU A 59 11.14 39.04 -1.18
CA GLU A 59 9.69 39.27 -1.24
C GLU A 59 8.96 38.16 -0.51
N SER A 60 8.36 38.59 0.57
CA SER A 60 7.50 37.95 1.51
C SER A 60 6.36 37.12 0.88
N PHE A 61 6.31 35.84 1.22
CA PHE A 61 5.07 35.06 1.22
C PHE A 61 4.80 34.62 2.66
N ASP A 62 4.07 35.50 3.37
CA ASP A 62 3.51 35.20 4.68
C ASP A 62 1.98 35.20 4.54
N LYS A 63 1.38 34.20 5.19
CA LYS A 63 -0.06 33.97 5.43
C LYS A 63 -0.76 32.99 4.49
N THR A 64 -0.72 31.69 4.88
CA THR A 64 -1.92 30.83 4.93
C THR A 64 -1.64 29.43 5.56
N GLU A 65 -0.74 29.30 6.55
CA GLU A 65 -0.43 28.01 7.20
C GLU A 65 -0.93 27.89 8.66
N GLU A 66 -1.65 28.87 9.20
CA GLU A 66 -2.00 28.84 10.62
C GLU A 66 -3.33 28.14 10.99
N GLU A 67 -4.22 27.86 10.03
CA GLU A 67 -5.52 27.24 10.38
C GLU A 67 -5.51 25.71 10.37
N THR A 68 -4.63 25.06 9.61
CA THR A 68 -4.54 23.58 9.57
C THR A 68 -3.72 22.99 10.71
N ASP A 69 -2.79 23.77 11.29
CA ASP A 69 -1.95 23.29 12.41
C ASP A 69 -2.66 23.31 13.77
N THR A 70 -3.74 24.06 13.91
CA THR A 70 -4.47 24.17 15.17
C THR A 70 -5.45 23.01 15.38
N GLU A 71 -6.06 22.49 14.34
CA GLU A 71 -6.94 21.32 14.43
C GLU A 71 -6.13 20.02 14.62
N LYS A 72 -4.96 19.87 13.95
CA LYS A 72 -4.05 18.73 14.15
C LYS A 72 -3.44 18.70 15.56
N LYS A 73 -3.13 19.85 16.17
CA LYS A 73 -2.62 19.90 17.55
C LYS A 73 -3.66 19.55 18.60
N GLN A 74 -4.95 19.67 18.30
CA GLN A 74 -6.02 19.36 19.24
C GLN A 74 -6.34 17.86 19.28
N SER A 75 -6.07 17.11 18.19
CA SER A 75 -6.27 15.65 18.15
C SER A 75 -5.23 14.87 18.96
N SER A 76 -3.97 15.32 18.99
CA SER A 76 -2.89 14.66 19.74
C SER A 76 -3.01 14.77 21.26
N GLN A 77 -3.67 15.81 21.78
CA GLN A 77 -3.78 16.05 23.23
C GLN A 77 -4.84 15.19 23.94
N ASN A 78 -5.73 14.51 23.21
CA ASN A 78 -6.84 13.74 23.78
C ASN A 78 -6.75 12.22 23.53
N ARG A 79 -5.65 11.70 23.01
CA ARG A 79 -5.53 10.26 22.76
C ARG A 79 -5.49 9.46 24.07
N ARG A 80 -6.31 8.43 24.13
CA ARG A 80 -6.33 7.49 25.25
C ARG A 80 -4.99 6.74 25.31
N PRO A 81 -4.30 6.67 26.47
CA PRO A 81 -3.06 5.91 26.57
C PRO A 81 -3.32 4.40 26.39
N TYR A 82 -2.45 3.74 25.64
CA TYR A 82 -2.50 2.30 25.48
C TYR A 82 -2.26 1.59 26.83
N THR A 83 -3.03 0.53 27.08
CA THR A 83 -2.89 -0.32 28.28
C THR A 83 -2.17 -1.63 28.00
N LEU A 84 -1.80 -1.86 26.73
CA LEU A 84 -1.11 -3.03 26.23
C LEU A 84 0.18 -3.30 27.02
N LYS A 85 0.33 -4.56 27.50
CA LYS A 85 1.55 -5.04 28.13
C LYS A 85 2.23 -6.02 27.19
N SER A 86 3.56 -6.08 27.25
CA SER A 86 4.33 -7.05 26.45
C SER A 86 3.90 -8.48 26.76
N TYR A 87 3.71 -9.28 25.72
CA TYR A 87 3.35 -10.70 25.78
C TYR A 87 3.85 -11.45 24.54
N ALA A 88 4.10 -12.75 24.67
CA ALA A 88 4.37 -13.61 23.53
C ALA A 88 3.05 -13.89 22.81
N ALA A 89 2.86 -13.29 21.63
CA ALA A 89 1.69 -13.51 20.81
C ALA A 89 1.74 -14.88 20.12
N ILE A 90 2.96 -15.29 19.70
CA ILE A 90 3.25 -16.61 19.15
C ILE A 90 4.52 -17.13 19.84
N ASP A 91 4.47 -18.35 20.38
CA ASP A 91 5.61 -19.00 21.04
C ASP A 91 5.70 -20.46 20.64
N LYS A 92 6.46 -20.76 19.59
CA LYS A 92 6.71 -22.10 19.07
C LYS A 92 8.13 -22.55 19.42
N ASP A 93 8.42 -23.82 19.26
CA ASP A 93 9.75 -24.37 19.52
C ASP A 93 10.83 -23.76 18.62
N THR A 94 10.46 -23.38 17.38
CA THR A 94 11.40 -22.91 16.35
C THR A 94 11.39 -21.41 16.15
N TYR A 95 10.34 -20.70 16.57
CA TYR A 95 10.26 -19.24 16.44
C TYR A 95 9.33 -18.63 17.49
N SER A 96 9.39 -17.32 17.68
CA SER A 96 8.40 -16.57 18.46
C SER A 96 8.20 -15.15 17.93
N ILE A 97 7.01 -14.62 18.20
CA ILE A 97 6.65 -13.22 17.96
C ILE A 97 6.11 -12.66 19.27
N THR A 98 6.80 -11.64 19.78
CA THR A 98 6.39 -10.94 21.01
C THR A 98 5.85 -9.56 20.60
N VAL A 99 4.66 -9.23 21.07
CA VAL A 99 4.14 -7.87 21.05
C VAL A 99 4.71 -7.13 22.24
N ASP A 100 5.55 -6.14 21.99
CA ASP A 100 6.22 -5.39 23.05
C ASP A 100 5.38 -4.22 23.56
N SER A 101 4.91 -3.39 22.64
CA SER A 101 4.06 -2.22 22.93
C SER A 101 3.41 -1.66 21.67
N MET A 102 2.46 -0.78 21.88
CA MET A 102 1.93 0.10 20.84
C MET A 102 2.14 1.56 21.28
N GLU A 103 2.53 2.42 20.37
CA GLU A 103 2.81 3.82 20.65
C GLU A 103 2.37 4.74 19.50
N TRP A 104 1.99 5.94 19.86
CA TRP A 104 1.75 7.03 18.92
C TRP A 104 2.99 7.91 18.81
N GLU A 105 3.39 8.23 17.59
CA GLU A 105 4.50 9.16 17.35
C GLU A 105 3.98 10.46 16.72
N GLU A 106 3.90 11.52 17.53
CA GLU A 106 3.35 12.83 17.15
C GLU A 106 4.04 13.41 15.90
N LYS A 107 5.36 13.22 15.78
CA LYS A 107 6.14 13.74 14.65
C LYS A 107 5.65 13.24 13.29
N PHE A 108 5.15 12.02 13.24
CA PHE A 108 4.72 11.36 12.00
C PHE A 108 3.20 11.19 11.92
N ASP A 109 2.47 11.63 12.96
CA ASP A 109 1.00 11.52 13.07
C ASP A 109 0.52 10.08 12.83
N ARG A 110 1.14 9.09 13.53
CA ARG A 110 1.01 7.67 13.20
C ARG A 110 1.25 6.77 14.41
N GLU A 111 0.53 5.65 14.44
CA GLU A 111 0.75 4.54 15.36
C GLU A 111 1.91 3.65 14.91
N TYR A 112 2.59 3.09 15.92
CA TYR A 112 3.63 2.07 15.73
C TYR A 112 3.36 0.88 16.63
N LEU A 113 3.45 -0.31 16.03
CA LEU A 113 3.50 -1.57 16.76
C LEU A 113 4.95 -1.99 16.94
N ASN A 114 5.38 -2.14 18.20
CA ASN A 114 6.71 -2.64 18.53
C ASN A 114 6.65 -4.15 18.72
N LEU A 115 7.43 -4.89 17.94
CA LEU A 115 7.50 -6.33 17.93
C LEU A 115 8.93 -6.82 18.20
N THR A 116 9.06 -7.96 18.83
CA THR A 116 10.30 -8.75 18.84
C THR A 116 10.05 -10.07 18.11
N LEU A 117 10.72 -10.25 16.98
CA LEU A 117 10.73 -11.49 16.19
C LEU A 117 11.95 -12.32 16.60
N GLU A 118 11.79 -13.62 16.79
CA GLU A 118 12.89 -14.53 17.14
C GLU A 118 12.85 -15.78 16.27
N ASN A 119 13.95 -16.08 15.60
CA ASN A 119 14.21 -17.36 15.00
C ASN A 119 15.02 -18.22 16.02
N LYS A 120 14.38 -19.24 16.59
CA LYS A 120 14.98 -20.15 17.58
C LYS A 120 15.67 -21.35 16.94
N SER A 121 15.56 -21.52 15.61
CA SER A 121 16.24 -22.62 14.91
C SER A 121 17.76 -22.49 15.02
N THR A 122 18.47 -23.61 14.85
CA THR A 122 19.92 -23.65 14.96
C THR A 122 20.64 -23.48 13.63
N ASP A 123 19.93 -23.67 12.50
CA ASP A 123 20.52 -23.81 11.16
C ASP A 123 19.68 -23.24 10.02
N LYS A 124 18.45 -22.78 10.29
CA LYS A 124 17.52 -22.31 9.26
C LYS A 124 17.35 -20.79 9.28
N ILE A 125 17.11 -20.23 8.11
CA ILE A 125 16.70 -18.82 7.97
C ILE A 125 15.16 -18.83 7.86
N TYR A 126 14.52 -17.97 8.67
CA TYR A 126 13.06 -17.78 8.57
C TYR A 126 12.71 -16.41 8.03
N GLY A 127 11.70 -16.38 7.13
CA GLY A 127 10.98 -15.18 6.74
C GLY A 127 9.74 -15.03 7.61
N PHE A 128 9.50 -13.83 8.10
CA PHE A 128 8.32 -13.43 8.84
C PHE A 128 7.56 -12.42 7.98
N GLN A 129 6.36 -12.77 7.57
CA GLN A 129 5.47 -11.87 6.85
C GLN A 129 4.23 -11.62 7.71
N ALA A 130 3.77 -10.38 7.74
CA ALA A 130 2.52 -9.99 8.36
C ALA A 130 1.63 -9.36 7.28
N GLU A 131 0.62 -10.10 6.82
CA GLU A 131 -0.36 -9.70 5.80
C GLU A 131 -1.41 -10.83 5.66
N PRO A 132 -2.72 -10.52 5.65
CA PRO A 132 -3.31 -9.20 5.78
C PRO A 132 -3.37 -8.69 7.23
N CYS A 133 -3.59 -7.36 7.35
CA CYS A 133 -3.88 -6.71 8.62
C CYS A 133 -5.29 -6.12 8.61
N PHE A 134 -5.92 -6.09 9.80
CA PHE A 134 -7.27 -5.52 9.97
C PHE A 134 -7.29 -4.61 11.21
N VAL A 135 -7.80 -3.41 11.06
CA VAL A 135 -8.05 -2.48 12.16
C VAL A 135 -9.54 -2.44 12.43
N ASN A 136 -9.96 -2.86 13.62
CA ASN A 136 -11.37 -2.93 14.01
C ASN A 136 -12.23 -3.69 12.98
N GLY A 137 -11.64 -4.72 12.33
CA GLY A 137 -12.27 -5.54 11.30
C GLY A 137 -12.21 -4.99 9.88
N VAL A 138 -11.68 -3.79 9.66
CA VAL A 138 -11.43 -3.20 8.33
C VAL A 138 -10.07 -3.63 7.84
N GLN A 139 -9.99 -4.22 6.66
CA GLN A 139 -8.72 -4.59 6.05
C GLN A 139 -7.91 -3.33 5.70
N VAL A 140 -6.62 -3.33 6.04
CA VAL A 140 -5.68 -2.25 5.75
C VAL A 140 -4.50 -2.78 4.94
N GLY A 141 -3.85 -1.89 4.20
CA GLY A 141 -2.77 -2.26 3.27
C GLY A 141 -1.39 -2.41 3.92
N ASP A 142 -1.33 -2.41 5.26
CA ASP A 142 -0.06 -2.55 5.95
C ASP A 142 0.49 -3.96 5.82
N SER A 143 1.78 -4.06 5.53
CA SER A 143 2.50 -5.32 5.46
C SER A 143 3.90 -5.19 6.04
N MET A 144 4.42 -6.29 6.57
CA MET A 144 5.78 -6.40 7.08
C MET A 144 6.41 -7.68 6.54
N TYR A 145 7.67 -7.61 6.17
CA TYR A 145 8.43 -8.78 5.74
C TYR A 145 9.88 -8.69 6.21
N GLU A 146 10.29 -9.63 7.07
CA GLU A 146 11.63 -9.66 7.66
C GLU A 146 12.26 -11.04 7.59
N PHE A 147 13.58 -11.10 7.39
CA PHE A 147 14.35 -12.34 7.41
C PHE A 147 15.28 -12.40 8.63
N LEU A 148 15.26 -13.52 9.33
CA LEU A 148 16.12 -13.77 10.47
C LEU A 148 16.98 -15.02 10.26
N ASP A 149 18.30 -14.85 10.40
CA ASP A 149 19.23 -15.98 10.47
C ASP A 149 18.95 -16.81 11.74
N ALA A 150 19.41 -18.07 11.74
CA ALA A 150 19.30 -18.99 12.85
C ALA A 150 19.79 -18.37 14.20
N GLY A 151 19.00 -18.53 15.24
CA GLY A 151 19.29 -18.03 16.60
C GLY A 151 19.27 -16.51 16.72
N LYS A 152 18.68 -15.77 15.78
CA LYS A 152 18.63 -14.30 15.83
C LYS A 152 17.29 -13.77 16.31
N LYS A 153 17.37 -12.57 16.92
CA LYS A 153 16.22 -11.75 17.30
C LYS A 153 16.30 -10.40 16.61
N LEU A 154 15.14 -9.88 16.23
CA LEU A 154 14.95 -8.54 15.66
C LEU A 154 13.91 -7.80 16.47
N LYS A 155 14.25 -6.59 16.93
CA LYS A 155 13.26 -5.63 17.41
C LYS A 155 12.82 -4.76 16.24
N LEU A 156 11.54 -4.75 16.00
CA LEU A 156 10.90 -4.05 14.89
C LEU A 156 9.97 -2.98 15.45
N LYS A 157 10.08 -1.77 14.92
CA LYS A 157 9.10 -0.70 15.09
C LYS A 157 8.34 -0.58 13.77
N TRP A 158 7.16 -1.17 13.71
CA TRP A 158 6.33 -1.25 12.50
C TRP A 158 5.27 -0.16 12.51
N PRO A 159 5.27 0.75 11.51
CA PRO A 159 4.22 1.76 11.39
C PRO A 159 2.91 1.09 10.99
N ILE A 160 1.82 1.44 11.65
CA ILE A 160 0.47 1.06 11.24
C ILE A 160 -0.10 2.26 10.49
N ASP A 161 -0.07 2.16 9.15
CA ASP A 161 -0.54 3.21 8.24
C ASP A 161 -1.96 2.90 7.81
N TYR A 162 -2.85 3.09 8.74
CA TYR A 162 -4.22 2.70 8.52
C TYR A 162 -5.09 3.86 8.00
N LEU A 163 -6.29 3.95 8.35
CA LEU A 163 -7.43 4.62 7.74
C LEU A 163 -7.51 6.14 7.97
N ASN A 164 -6.47 6.82 8.47
CA ASN A 164 -6.51 8.25 8.84
C ASN A 164 -6.97 9.20 7.72
N GLU A 165 -6.77 8.82 6.46
CA GLU A 165 -7.28 9.59 5.32
C GLU A 165 -8.80 9.46 5.12
N TYR A 166 -9.43 8.48 5.76
CA TYR A 166 -10.84 8.13 5.52
C TYR A 166 -11.71 8.31 6.76
N ILE A 167 -11.19 7.85 7.89
CA ILE A 167 -11.92 7.81 9.15
C ILE A 167 -10.97 8.09 10.32
N ASP A 168 -11.47 8.73 11.34
CA ASP A 168 -10.78 8.95 12.61
C ASP A 168 -11.38 7.97 13.64
N ILE A 169 -10.65 6.89 13.92
CA ILE A 169 -11.04 5.86 14.88
C ILE A 169 -9.84 5.39 15.71
N ASP A 170 -10.07 5.12 17.00
CA ASP A 170 -9.08 4.46 17.83
C ASP A 170 -8.87 3.01 17.35
N ILE A 171 -7.64 2.54 17.32
CA ILE A 171 -7.33 1.12 17.13
C ILE A 171 -7.67 0.39 18.41
N THR A 172 -8.74 -0.39 18.41
CA THR A 172 -9.19 -1.18 19.56
C THR A 172 -8.95 -2.67 19.38
N ASP A 173 -8.84 -3.12 18.13
CA ASP A 173 -8.51 -4.48 17.72
C ASP A 173 -7.63 -4.40 16.46
N LEU A 174 -6.40 -4.88 16.56
CA LEU A 174 -5.49 -5.07 15.42
C LEU A 174 -5.33 -6.57 15.19
N GLU A 175 -5.98 -7.10 14.15
CA GLU A 175 -5.87 -8.50 13.72
C GLU A 175 -4.79 -8.60 12.64
N ILE A 176 -3.82 -9.49 12.83
CA ILE A 176 -2.69 -9.68 11.92
C ILE A 176 -2.55 -11.17 11.62
N GLU A 177 -2.48 -11.53 10.35
CA GLU A 177 -2.12 -12.87 9.91
C GLU A 177 -0.60 -12.92 9.66
N PHE A 178 0.11 -13.74 10.44
CA PHE A 178 1.54 -13.96 10.29
C PHE A 178 1.79 -15.24 9.51
N HIS A 179 2.59 -15.12 8.45
CA HIS A 179 3.07 -16.23 7.64
C HIS A 179 4.56 -16.42 7.90
N ILE A 180 4.95 -17.65 8.19
CA ILE A 180 6.34 -18.00 8.48
C ILE A 180 6.87 -18.90 7.36
N TYR A 181 7.97 -18.50 6.76
CA TYR A 181 8.59 -19.21 5.65
C TYR A 181 9.97 -19.74 6.06
N GLU A 182 10.30 -20.95 5.66
CA GLU A 182 11.68 -21.44 5.71
C GLU A 182 12.41 -20.99 4.43
N PHE A 183 13.33 -20.05 4.58
CA PHE A 183 14.10 -19.54 3.44
C PHE A 183 15.23 -20.50 3.07
N ASN A 184 15.24 -20.99 1.84
CA ASN A 184 16.31 -21.79 1.29
C ASN A 184 16.62 -21.39 -0.16
N ASN A 185 17.71 -21.92 -0.75
CA ASN A 185 18.19 -21.50 -2.08
C ASN A 185 17.28 -21.87 -3.25
N ASN A 186 16.27 -22.71 -3.05
CA ASN A 186 15.45 -23.26 -4.13
C ASN A 186 13.94 -23.01 -3.98
N THR A 187 13.46 -23.02 -2.76
CA THR A 187 12.04 -22.83 -2.44
C THR A 187 11.93 -22.10 -1.10
N ASN A 188 10.85 -21.39 -0.90
CA ASN A 188 10.55 -20.74 0.38
C ASN A 188 9.21 -21.26 0.87
N PRO A 189 9.15 -22.54 1.35
CA PRO A 189 7.91 -23.11 1.80
C PRO A 189 7.40 -22.35 3.01
N GLU A 190 6.12 -22.05 3.00
CA GLU A 190 5.40 -21.62 4.20
C GLU A 190 5.36 -22.79 5.17
N ILE A 191 5.77 -22.54 6.41
CA ILE A 191 5.85 -23.58 7.45
C ILE A 191 4.80 -23.40 8.53
N ASP A 192 4.26 -22.18 8.67
CA ASP A 192 3.19 -21.90 9.63
C ASP A 192 2.44 -20.61 9.26
N THR A 193 1.16 -20.56 9.66
CA THR A 193 0.31 -19.37 9.55
C THR A 193 -0.49 -19.21 10.83
N GLU A 194 -0.41 -18.04 11.47
CA GLU A 194 -1.08 -17.76 12.73
C GLU A 194 -1.76 -16.38 12.69
N THR A 195 -3.00 -16.33 13.13
CA THR A 195 -3.73 -15.06 13.30
C THR A 195 -3.61 -14.58 14.74
N VAL A 196 -3.21 -13.35 14.93
CA VAL A 196 -3.05 -12.71 16.23
C VAL A 196 -3.95 -11.50 16.33
N HIS A 197 -4.70 -11.41 17.45
CA HIS A 197 -5.41 -10.19 17.83
C HIS A 197 -4.62 -9.43 18.90
N ILE A 198 -4.42 -8.13 18.66
CA ILE A 198 -3.75 -7.22 19.58
C ILE A 198 -4.79 -6.18 20.02
N TYR A 199 -5.04 -6.13 21.32
CA TYR A 199 -6.02 -5.23 21.93
C TYR A 199 -5.34 -4.11 22.72
N PRO A 200 -5.10 -2.95 22.10
CA PRO A 200 -4.35 -1.86 22.75
C PRO A 200 -4.94 -1.36 24.06
N TYR A 201 -6.23 -1.56 24.25
CA TYR A 201 -6.98 -1.13 25.43
C TYR A 201 -7.63 -2.27 26.23
N GLY A 202 -7.29 -3.54 25.91
CA GLY A 202 -7.92 -4.74 26.43
C GLY A 202 -9.04 -5.26 25.52
N GLU A 203 -9.21 -6.58 25.48
CA GLU A 203 -10.18 -7.28 24.61
C GLU A 203 -11.62 -6.83 24.84
N GLU A 204 -11.97 -6.51 26.10
CA GLU A 204 -13.30 -6.03 26.49
C GLU A 204 -13.65 -4.66 25.87
N ASN A 205 -12.67 -3.94 25.34
CA ASN A 205 -12.84 -2.65 24.66
C ASN A 205 -12.76 -2.79 23.13
N ALA A 206 -12.61 -4.00 22.61
CA ALA A 206 -12.56 -4.22 21.17
C ALA A 206 -13.90 -3.83 20.52
N THR A 207 -13.81 -3.09 19.42
CA THR A 207 -14.96 -2.66 18.63
C THR A 207 -14.78 -3.08 17.18
N LYS A 208 -15.90 -3.27 16.47
CA LYS A 208 -15.88 -3.42 15.02
C LYS A 208 -16.32 -2.12 14.37
N TYR A 209 -15.62 -1.72 13.34
CA TYR A 209 -16.04 -0.60 12.53
C TYR A 209 -17.32 -0.94 11.78
N VAL A 210 -18.28 -0.05 11.85
CA VAL A 210 -19.53 -0.11 11.08
C VAL A 210 -19.59 1.15 10.22
N TYR A 211 -19.67 0.97 8.90
CA TYR A 211 -19.79 2.08 7.97
C TYR A 211 -21.12 2.81 8.19
N GLU A 212 -21.06 4.11 8.39
CA GLU A 212 -22.22 4.99 8.50
C GLU A 212 -22.33 5.84 7.22
N PRO A 213 -23.34 5.58 6.35
CA PRO A 213 -23.54 6.35 5.12
C PRO A 213 -23.77 7.83 5.39
N LYS A 214 -23.20 8.69 4.53
CA LYS A 214 -23.39 10.14 4.55
C LYS A 214 -24.19 10.57 3.32
N ASP A 215 -24.86 11.70 3.40
CA ASP A 215 -25.64 12.26 2.27
C ASP A 215 -24.75 12.60 1.04
N THR A 216 -23.45 12.75 1.25
CA THR A 216 -22.47 13.03 0.19
C THR A 216 -21.92 11.77 -0.48
N ASP A 217 -22.23 10.59 0.05
CA ASP A 217 -21.73 9.33 -0.47
C ASP A 217 -22.50 8.91 -1.72
N GLN A 218 -21.77 8.33 -2.67
CA GLN A 218 -22.37 7.81 -3.89
C GLN A 218 -22.14 6.30 -3.96
N VAL A 219 -23.22 5.51 -3.91
CA VAL A 219 -23.17 4.08 -4.17
C VAL A 219 -22.90 3.88 -5.66
N LEU A 220 -21.70 3.38 -6.00
CA LEU A 220 -21.30 3.12 -7.38
C LEU A 220 -21.76 1.74 -7.83
N LEU A 221 -21.76 0.76 -6.94
CA LEU A 221 -22.16 -0.60 -7.17
C LEU A 221 -22.68 -1.23 -5.88
N ASP A 222 -23.78 -1.96 -5.98
CA ASP A 222 -24.31 -2.79 -4.89
C ASP A 222 -25.01 -4.01 -5.49
N ASN A 223 -24.32 -5.16 -5.48
CA ASN A 223 -24.82 -6.43 -5.99
C ASN A 223 -24.67 -7.56 -4.96
N GLU A 224 -24.90 -8.80 -5.34
CA GLU A 224 -24.77 -9.95 -4.45
C GLU A 224 -23.32 -10.25 -4.03
N TYR A 225 -22.33 -9.80 -4.80
CA TYR A 225 -20.91 -10.07 -4.54
C TYR A 225 -20.22 -8.96 -3.74
N CYS A 226 -20.57 -7.70 -4.00
CA CYS A 226 -19.89 -6.59 -3.32
C CYS A 226 -20.72 -5.32 -3.24
N THR A 227 -20.25 -4.38 -2.41
CA THR A 227 -20.68 -2.98 -2.41
C THR A 227 -19.46 -2.09 -2.66
N ILE A 228 -19.61 -1.05 -3.51
CA ILE A 228 -18.60 -0.02 -3.76
C ILE A 228 -19.25 1.33 -3.56
N ILE A 229 -18.70 2.13 -2.66
CA ILE A 229 -19.20 3.47 -2.34
C ILE A 229 -18.08 4.49 -2.55
N CYS A 230 -18.34 5.54 -3.31
CA CYS A 230 -17.47 6.72 -3.33
C CYS A 230 -17.83 7.62 -2.16
N ILE A 231 -16.90 7.77 -1.22
CA ILE A 231 -17.05 8.57 0.01
C ILE A 231 -16.42 9.95 -0.11
N GLY A 232 -15.83 10.26 -1.26
CA GLY A 232 -15.25 11.56 -1.58
C GLY A 232 -14.41 11.54 -2.83
N ALA A 233 -14.28 12.70 -3.45
CA ALA A 233 -13.47 12.90 -4.64
C ALA A 233 -12.83 14.28 -4.61
N GLY A 234 -11.60 14.40 -5.09
CA GLY A 234 -10.90 15.67 -5.18
C GLY A 234 -9.40 15.58 -5.08
N GLU A 235 -8.80 16.75 -4.91
CA GLU A 235 -7.35 16.90 -4.75
C GLU A 235 -6.83 16.16 -3.52
N ARG A 236 -5.60 15.65 -3.64
CA ARG A 236 -4.83 15.04 -2.59
C ARG A 236 -3.40 15.57 -2.62
N TYR A 237 -2.96 16.17 -1.52
CA TYR A 237 -1.60 16.72 -1.31
C TYR A 237 -1.10 17.71 -2.38
N GLY A 238 -1.99 18.38 -3.13
CA GLY A 238 -1.61 19.33 -4.19
C GLY A 238 -1.05 18.69 -5.47
N THR A 239 -0.88 17.36 -5.51
CA THR A 239 -0.18 16.63 -6.58
C THR A 239 -1.07 15.65 -7.32
N ASP A 240 -2.14 15.18 -6.68
CA ASP A 240 -2.95 14.09 -7.17
C ASP A 240 -4.45 14.43 -7.10
N TYR A 241 -5.25 13.82 -7.97
CA TYR A 241 -6.69 13.72 -7.85
C TYR A 241 -7.03 12.28 -7.43
N ALA A 242 -7.94 12.13 -6.47
CA ALA A 242 -8.31 10.82 -5.95
C ALA A 242 -9.83 10.65 -5.80
N LEU A 243 -10.33 9.45 -6.08
CA LEU A 243 -11.57 8.93 -5.53
C LEU A 243 -11.24 8.16 -4.25
N ARG A 244 -11.92 8.50 -3.16
CA ARG A 244 -11.91 7.76 -1.90
C ARG A 244 -13.04 6.78 -1.93
N LEU A 245 -12.72 5.50 -1.87
CA LEU A 245 -13.69 4.43 -2.08
C LEU A 245 -13.76 3.54 -0.84
N TYR A 246 -14.95 3.08 -0.51
CA TYR A 246 -15.21 2.05 0.47
C TYR A 246 -15.72 0.81 -0.24
N PHE A 247 -15.12 -0.35 0.04
CA PHE A 247 -15.43 -1.63 -0.56
C PHE A 247 -15.89 -2.63 0.48
N VAL A 248 -16.85 -3.46 0.13
CA VAL A 248 -17.28 -4.62 0.92
C VAL A 248 -17.27 -5.85 0.02
N ASN A 249 -16.49 -6.87 0.39
CA ASN A 249 -16.61 -8.20 -0.18
C ASN A 249 -17.68 -8.98 0.59
N LYS A 250 -18.81 -9.33 -0.07
CA LYS A 250 -19.94 -10.05 0.52
C LYS A 250 -19.82 -11.57 0.38
N THR A 251 -18.79 -12.04 -0.33
CA THR A 251 -18.61 -13.47 -0.64
C THR A 251 -17.83 -14.18 0.47
N ASP A 252 -17.82 -15.49 0.42
CA ASP A 252 -17.02 -16.38 1.26
C ASP A 252 -15.64 -16.68 0.65
N LYS A 253 -15.28 -15.97 -0.44
CA LYS A 253 -14.02 -16.10 -1.16
C LYS A 253 -13.23 -14.81 -1.16
N GLU A 254 -11.91 -14.92 -1.25
CA GLU A 254 -11.05 -13.77 -1.49
C GLU A 254 -11.30 -13.22 -2.89
N MET A 255 -11.36 -11.89 -3.01
CA MET A 255 -11.73 -11.21 -4.26
C MET A 255 -10.70 -10.18 -4.65
N VAL A 256 -10.16 -10.34 -5.86
CA VAL A 256 -9.36 -9.31 -6.54
C VAL A 256 -10.31 -8.38 -7.27
N PHE A 257 -10.13 -7.08 -7.08
CA PHE A 257 -10.79 -6.03 -7.85
C PHE A 257 -9.82 -5.47 -8.88
N SER A 258 -10.07 -5.76 -10.14
CA SER A 258 -9.37 -5.19 -11.28
C SER A 258 -10.18 -4.05 -11.86
N ILE A 259 -9.51 -3.02 -12.35
CA ILE A 259 -10.15 -1.85 -12.93
C ILE A 259 -9.70 -1.69 -14.38
N ASP A 260 -10.66 -1.70 -15.28
CA ASP A 260 -10.43 -1.58 -16.72
C ASP A 260 -11.17 -0.37 -17.31
N ASP A 261 -10.78 0.01 -18.54
CA ASP A 261 -11.46 1.02 -19.36
C ASP A 261 -11.81 2.30 -18.56
N VAL A 262 -10.79 2.84 -17.86
CA VAL A 262 -10.99 4.00 -16.99
C VAL A 262 -10.99 5.30 -17.79
N TYR A 263 -12.06 6.08 -17.65
CA TYR A 263 -12.21 7.38 -18.24
C TYR A 263 -12.41 8.44 -17.15
N VAL A 264 -11.56 9.46 -17.16
CA VAL A 264 -11.76 10.68 -16.38
C VAL A 264 -12.30 11.75 -17.30
N ASN A 265 -13.54 12.20 -17.08
CA ASN A 265 -14.32 12.90 -18.08
C ASN A 265 -14.37 12.06 -19.40
N ASP A 266 -13.80 12.58 -20.50
CA ASP A 266 -13.76 11.86 -21.78
C ASP A 266 -12.39 11.24 -22.10
N ALA A 267 -11.39 11.40 -21.24
CA ALA A 267 -10.03 10.93 -21.47
C ALA A 267 -9.79 9.57 -20.81
N MET A 268 -9.21 8.63 -21.55
CA MET A 268 -8.82 7.32 -21.00
C MET A 268 -7.48 7.46 -20.25
N ILE A 269 -7.51 7.31 -18.92
CA ILE A 269 -6.36 7.48 -18.07
C ILE A 269 -6.39 6.43 -16.96
N HIS A 270 -5.44 5.48 -16.99
CA HIS A 270 -5.38 4.41 -15.99
C HIS A 270 -4.89 4.93 -14.63
N PRO A 271 -5.61 4.61 -13.53
CA PRO A 271 -5.18 4.91 -12.18
C PRO A 271 -4.16 3.89 -11.66
N VAL A 272 -3.52 4.20 -10.54
CA VAL A 272 -2.91 3.19 -9.69
C VAL A 272 -3.99 2.62 -8.77
N PHE A 273 -4.29 1.34 -8.88
CA PHE A 273 -5.36 0.71 -8.11
C PHE A 273 -5.20 -0.81 -7.99
N PRO A 274 -4.33 -1.33 -7.11
CA PRO A 274 -4.33 -2.74 -6.73
C PRO A 274 -5.24 -2.96 -5.51
N LEU A 275 -6.16 -3.93 -5.56
CA LEU A 275 -7.02 -4.23 -4.41
C LEU A 275 -7.42 -5.71 -4.38
N THR A 276 -7.13 -6.37 -3.24
CA THR A 276 -7.62 -7.70 -2.92
C THR A 276 -8.27 -7.66 -1.55
N ILE A 277 -9.48 -8.21 -1.42
CA ILE A 277 -10.25 -8.16 -0.18
C ILE A 277 -10.57 -9.58 0.28
N ARG A 278 -10.25 -9.87 1.53
CA ARG A 278 -10.56 -11.14 2.19
C ARG A 278 -12.08 -11.39 2.26
N PRO A 279 -12.51 -12.67 2.41
CA PRO A 279 -13.90 -13.04 2.54
C PRO A 279 -14.63 -12.27 3.64
N GLN A 280 -15.84 -11.74 3.34
CA GLN A 280 -16.70 -11.06 4.33
C GLN A 280 -16.01 -9.85 5.00
N ARG A 281 -15.01 -9.24 4.33
CA ARG A 281 -14.28 -8.07 4.84
C ARG A 281 -14.60 -6.83 4.02
N ASN A 282 -14.23 -5.70 4.58
CA ASN A 282 -14.33 -4.39 3.95
C ASN A 282 -12.98 -3.68 4.01
N THR A 283 -12.81 -2.66 3.17
CA THR A 283 -11.62 -1.83 3.14
C THR A 283 -11.92 -0.46 2.55
N PHE A 284 -11.03 0.49 2.85
CA PHE A 284 -10.97 1.76 2.14
C PHE A 284 -9.83 1.71 1.12
N ALA A 285 -10.02 2.35 -0.02
CA ALA A 285 -9.03 2.41 -1.07
C ALA A 285 -9.03 3.76 -1.79
N LEU A 286 -7.87 4.14 -2.31
CA LEU A 286 -7.70 5.31 -3.18
C LEU A 286 -7.54 4.85 -4.62
N MET A 287 -8.37 5.39 -5.50
CA MET A 287 -8.14 5.36 -6.94
C MET A 287 -7.53 6.70 -7.35
N MET A 288 -6.26 6.73 -7.75
CA MET A 288 -5.50 7.96 -7.87
C MET A 288 -4.93 8.19 -9.26
N TRP A 289 -4.85 9.48 -9.62
CA TRP A 289 -4.17 9.98 -10.81
C TRP A 289 -3.29 11.16 -10.43
N SER A 290 -2.06 11.20 -10.92
CA SER A 290 -1.25 12.41 -10.76
C SER A 290 -1.87 13.56 -11.56
N ASN A 291 -1.82 14.77 -10.99
CA ASN A 291 -2.30 15.97 -11.67
C ASN A 291 -1.57 16.21 -13.00
N SER A 292 -0.29 15.79 -13.11
CA SER A 292 0.47 15.84 -14.36
C SER A 292 -0.12 14.91 -15.43
N SER A 293 -0.41 13.65 -15.08
CA SER A 293 -1.01 12.69 -16.02
C SER A 293 -2.38 13.15 -16.51
N LEU A 294 -3.20 13.73 -15.64
CA LEU A 294 -4.49 14.31 -16.04
C LEU A 294 -4.30 15.44 -17.05
N ARG A 295 -3.42 16.41 -16.76
CA ARG A 295 -3.16 17.56 -17.66
C ARG A 295 -2.55 17.14 -18.99
N GLU A 296 -1.68 16.14 -19.03
CA GLU A 296 -1.11 15.57 -20.26
C GLU A 296 -2.20 15.00 -21.20
N GLN A 297 -3.30 14.51 -20.64
CA GLN A 297 -4.45 14.01 -21.38
C GLN A 297 -5.56 15.07 -21.58
N GLY A 298 -5.26 16.34 -21.26
CA GLY A 298 -6.19 17.45 -21.44
C GLY A 298 -7.28 17.56 -20.38
N VAL A 299 -7.15 16.85 -19.27
CA VAL A 299 -8.06 16.93 -18.12
C VAL A 299 -7.51 17.90 -17.08
N ASP A 300 -8.29 18.90 -16.73
CA ASP A 300 -7.98 19.77 -15.60
C ASP A 300 -8.41 19.08 -14.29
N PRO A 301 -7.49 18.84 -13.34
CA PRO A 301 -7.81 18.18 -12.07
C PRO A 301 -8.88 18.89 -11.25
N ASP A 302 -8.96 20.22 -11.35
CA ASP A 302 -9.96 21.02 -10.62
C ASP A 302 -11.38 20.87 -11.22
N ASN A 303 -11.46 20.43 -12.48
CA ASN A 303 -12.70 20.31 -13.28
C ASN A 303 -13.05 18.86 -13.64
N VAL A 304 -12.64 17.88 -12.83
CA VAL A 304 -13.12 16.50 -12.99
C VAL A 304 -14.59 16.46 -12.58
N SER A 305 -15.45 16.08 -13.54
CA SER A 305 -16.90 15.99 -13.36
C SER A 305 -17.41 14.56 -13.31
N SER A 306 -16.66 13.62 -13.90
CA SER A 306 -17.04 12.20 -13.91
C SER A 306 -15.82 11.29 -14.00
N VAL A 307 -15.96 10.11 -13.40
CA VAL A 307 -15.00 8.99 -13.56
C VAL A 307 -15.81 7.74 -13.86
N ARG A 308 -15.60 7.14 -15.04
CA ARG A 308 -16.23 5.88 -15.44
C ARG A 308 -15.18 4.81 -15.57
N PHE A 309 -15.47 3.61 -15.09
CA PHE A 309 -14.56 2.46 -15.18
C PHE A 309 -15.34 1.14 -15.17
N ILE A 310 -14.68 0.07 -15.60
CA ILE A 310 -15.18 -1.29 -15.46
C ILE A 310 -14.55 -1.89 -14.22
N VAL A 311 -15.37 -2.43 -13.32
CA VAL A 311 -14.95 -3.29 -12.24
C VAL A 311 -15.02 -4.73 -12.71
N ASP A 312 -13.89 -5.41 -12.64
CA ASP A 312 -13.76 -6.82 -13.00
C ASP A 312 -13.22 -7.58 -11.79
N THR A 313 -13.85 -8.68 -11.38
CA THR A 313 -13.53 -9.35 -10.13
C THR A 313 -13.37 -10.86 -10.30
N TYR A 314 -12.34 -11.41 -9.68
CA TYR A 314 -11.98 -12.82 -9.74
C TYR A 314 -11.27 -13.30 -8.48
N GLU A 315 -11.12 -14.61 -8.27
CA GLU A 315 -10.32 -15.17 -7.18
C GLU A 315 -8.81 -14.99 -7.46
N PRO A 316 -7.96 -14.75 -6.45
CA PRO A 316 -6.51 -14.69 -6.63
C PRO A 316 -5.97 -15.92 -7.38
N GLY A 317 -5.11 -15.69 -8.38
CA GLY A 317 -4.56 -16.74 -9.23
C GLY A 317 -5.48 -17.21 -10.37
N HIS A 318 -6.71 -16.72 -10.46
CA HIS A 318 -7.74 -17.14 -11.42
C HIS A 318 -8.13 -16.07 -12.44
N LEU A 319 -7.20 -15.19 -12.82
CA LEU A 319 -7.44 -14.08 -13.77
C LEU A 319 -8.05 -14.53 -15.11
N ASN A 320 -7.76 -15.74 -15.59
CA ASN A 320 -8.24 -16.26 -16.86
C ASN A 320 -9.43 -17.23 -16.73
N ASP A 321 -9.94 -17.39 -15.52
CA ASP A 321 -11.02 -18.32 -15.20
C ASP A 321 -12.37 -17.58 -15.15
N GLU A 322 -13.33 -18.13 -14.42
CA GLU A 322 -14.64 -17.53 -14.21
C GLU A 322 -14.53 -16.33 -13.26
N HIS A 323 -15.03 -15.18 -13.69
CA HIS A 323 -15.11 -13.96 -12.91
C HIS A 323 -16.41 -13.94 -12.09
N PHE A 324 -16.39 -13.33 -10.91
CA PHE A 324 -17.60 -13.12 -10.13
C PHE A 324 -18.58 -12.22 -10.90
N PHE A 325 -18.07 -11.11 -11.43
CA PHE A 325 -18.80 -10.18 -12.29
C PHE A 325 -17.85 -9.23 -13.01
N ARG A 326 -18.38 -8.57 -14.05
CA ARG A 326 -17.73 -7.48 -14.77
C ARG A 326 -18.79 -6.42 -15.09
N GLU A 327 -18.70 -5.27 -14.44
CA GLU A 327 -19.71 -4.21 -14.51
C GLU A 327 -19.08 -2.83 -14.68
N SER A 328 -19.77 -1.96 -15.47
CA SER A 328 -19.36 -0.56 -15.62
C SER A 328 -20.02 0.28 -14.55
N VAL A 329 -19.21 1.08 -13.86
CA VAL A 329 -19.66 2.03 -12.84
C VAL A 329 -19.26 3.46 -13.21
N THR A 330 -19.98 4.43 -12.69
CA THR A 330 -19.71 5.85 -12.94
C THR A 330 -19.88 6.66 -11.68
N PHE A 331 -18.83 7.39 -11.33
CA PHE A 331 -18.89 8.48 -10.37
C PHE A 331 -19.22 9.78 -11.13
N THR A 332 -20.09 10.61 -10.56
CA THR A 332 -20.39 11.98 -11.04
C THR A 332 -20.31 12.97 -9.88
N LYS A 333 -19.63 14.10 -10.12
CA LYS A 333 -19.46 15.14 -9.11
C LYS A 333 -20.70 16.03 -9.02
#